data_da6931ce52df3eedd063774adbfa7703
#
_entry.id   da6931ce52df3eedd063774adbfa7703
#
_cell.length_a   1.000
_cell.length_b   1.000
_cell.length_c   1.000
_cell.angle_alpha   90.00
_cell.angle_beta   90.00
_cell.angle_gamma   90.00
#
_symmetry.space_group_name_H-M   'P 1'
#
loop_
_entity.id
_entity.type
_entity.pdbx_description
1 polymer ?
#
loop_
_entity_poly.entity_id
_entity_poly.type
_entity_poly.pdbx_seq_one_letter_code
_entity_poly.pdbx_strand_id
1 'polypeptide(L)'
;MKKLLAVIAVALVAATAAWIFVRVQLVNRLVTVPELLPKTTLFLVHVPDLRRARKRWQASDLYQIWREPAVQSWLHKPLGRLPQSDKDGQALEEFLQLGPTHTFVALVSLRNNEPRLVGGFHFSEAPEKAKEFIAQREGQWWAKASDAKHETIVYEQHQIEMVTVAHFAFARVFDNHWFFASNDLTALKALLDRVDRRREKSEPSLKDDEAFAAARKHLAGEYEGLLFVDPRPFLERLMPLIFMAGQSLPAAQLERLKSVRRVAVALGFEHGKMRETDFVEMPRVGTDKKLTRPLLATARADTFFYSVSRMSWPDNVFSPATPAASGLSALIRQFSLGLASRGISTDDLRPAFGEQLEMTGAWQENARWPTFLAALPVIDLGRARKIAEAVTSVEIAGTPWTRTERNGATIYSAQPFGDAVKLSATIAVSDKMMFLGSDTGAVEAALAGPTEPTGELERSAIFRDAATQVSAGDSAFNYVDTRLLFERANAAIRPLLIMGAAVYPALGKDVDLGKLPPSEAIAKHLSPIVMSQRYENDGYVTESVGPVTFREATIGIAAVVGGSLLYFREGLKNCGLLQAVPAIASPTPTTPSPSPTPSPF
;
A
#
# COMPACT_ATOMS: atom_id res chain seq x y z
N MET A 1 -38.18 -30.91 -57.94
CA MET A 1 -36.91 -30.22 -58.19
C MET A 1 -36.90 -28.75 -57.74
N LYS A 2 -37.84 -27.88 -58.18
CA LYS A 2 -37.80 -26.43 -57.82
C LYS A 2 -37.83 -26.15 -56.30
N LYS A 3 -38.58 -26.91 -55.49
CA LYS A 3 -38.64 -26.74 -54.01
C LYS A 3 -37.30 -27.16 -53.34
N LEU A 4 -36.62 -28.18 -53.82
CA LEU A 4 -35.34 -28.65 -53.31
C LEU A 4 -34.23 -27.63 -53.58
N LEU A 5 -34.19 -27.05 -54.77
CA LEU A 5 -33.26 -26.00 -55.16
C LEU A 5 -33.45 -24.70 -54.30
N ALA A 6 -34.68 -24.37 -53.98
CA ALA A 6 -34.96 -23.21 -53.11
C ALA A 6 -34.47 -23.44 -51.68
N VAL A 7 -34.66 -24.67 -51.10
CA VAL A 7 -34.14 -25.02 -49.79
C VAL A 7 -32.60 -24.99 -49.72
N ILE A 8 -31.94 -25.50 -50.77
CA ILE A 8 -30.47 -25.46 -50.87
C ILE A 8 -29.95 -24.02 -50.98
N ALA A 9 -30.63 -23.18 -51.77
CA ALA A 9 -30.26 -21.77 -51.90
C ALA A 9 -30.38 -21.00 -50.57
N VAL A 10 -31.49 -21.23 -49.82
CA VAL A 10 -31.70 -20.62 -48.49
C VAL A 10 -30.67 -21.13 -47.47
N ALA A 11 -30.34 -22.44 -47.50
CA ALA A 11 -29.32 -23.01 -46.61
C ALA A 11 -27.90 -22.44 -46.92
N LEU A 12 -27.57 -22.23 -48.20
CA LEU A 12 -26.31 -21.61 -48.63
C LEU A 12 -26.22 -20.14 -48.20
N VAL A 13 -27.31 -19.36 -48.33
CA VAL A 13 -27.36 -17.96 -47.89
C VAL A 13 -27.23 -17.89 -46.37
N ALA A 14 -27.91 -18.76 -45.61
CA ALA A 14 -27.80 -18.83 -44.16
C ALA A 14 -26.38 -19.22 -43.69
N ALA A 15 -25.75 -20.19 -44.36
CA ALA A 15 -24.40 -20.62 -44.08
C ALA A 15 -23.36 -19.51 -44.40
N THR A 16 -23.55 -18.77 -45.49
CA THR A 16 -22.70 -17.67 -45.87
C THR A 16 -22.86 -16.48 -44.89
N ALA A 17 -24.11 -16.17 -44.51
CA ALA A 17 -24.39 -15.14 -43.49
C ALA A 17 -23.81 -15.52 -42.11
N ALA A 18 -23.95 -16.78 -41.68
CA ALA A 18 -23.35 -17.29 -40.47
C ALA A 18 -21.80 -17.22 -40.51
N TRP A 19 -21.20 -17.60 -41.66
CA TRP A 19 -19.77 -17.52 -41.86
C TRP A 19 -19.25 -16.07 -41.86
N ILE A 20 -19.95 -15.13 -42.51
CA ILE A 20 -19.64 -13.72 -42.47
C ILE A 20 -19.81 -13.17 -41.04
N PHE A 21 -20.88 -13.53 -40.35
CA PHE A 21 -21.12 -13.13 -38.96
C PHE A 21 -20.01 -13.65 -38.01
N VAL A 22 -19.64 -14.91 -38.15
CA VAL A 22 -18.51 -15.51 -37.37
C VAL A 22 -17.19 -14.84 -37.73
N ARG A 23 -16.95 -14.56 -39.02
CA ARG A 23 -15.73 -13.84 -39.44
C ARG A 23 -15.72 -12.41 -38.94
N VAL A 24 -16.81 -11.67 -39.01
CA VAL A 24 -16.94 -10.32 -38.49
C VAL A 24 -16.77 -10.30 -36.96
N GLN A 25 -17.36 -11.26 -36.25
CA GLN A 25 -17.14 -11.41 -34.80
C GLN A 25 -15.70 -11.75 -34.45
N LEU A 26 -15.04 -12.61 -35.24
CA LEU A 26 -13.63 -12.98 -35.01
C LEU A 26 -12.66 -11.85 -35.38
N VAL A 27 -12.99 -11.03 -36.39
CA VAL A 27 -12.19 -9.88 -36.82
C VAL A 27 -12.40 -8.69 -35.89
N ASN A 28 -13.62 -8.50 -35.36
CA ASN A 28 -13.94 -7.40 -34.42
C ASN A 28 -13.68 -7.76 -32.95
N ARG A 29 -13.11 -8.92 -32.63
CA ARG A 29 -12.69 -9.20 -31.26
C ARG A 29 -11.53 -8.26 -30.93
N LEU A 30 -11.83 -7.25 -30.09
CA LEU A 30 -10.79 -6.37 -29.54
C LEU A 30 -9.66 -7.21 -28.95
N VAL A 31 -8.45 -6.95 -29.41
CA VAL A 31 -7.25 -7.59 -28.85
C VAL A 31 -7.11 -7.09 -27.43
N THR A 32 -6.95 -7.99 -26.48
CA THR A 32 -6.77 -7.61 -25.07
C THR A 32 -5.36 -7.08 -24.83
N VAL A 33 -5.19 -6.14 -23.89
CA VAL A 33 -3.88 -5.54 -23.62
C VAL A 33 -2.78 -6.59 -23.33
N PRO A 34 -3.03 -7.67 -22.56
CA PRO A 34 -2.02 -8.74 -22.40
C PRO A 34 -1.65 -9.48 -23.70
N GLU A 35 -2.52 -9.50 -24.72
CA GLU A 35 -2.19 -10.06 -26.03
C GLU A 35 -1.26 -9.16 -26.85
N LEU A 36 -1.30 -7.83 -26.59
CA LEU A 36 -0.45 -6.83 -27.24
C LEU A 36 0.97 -6.78 -26.69
N LEU A 37 1.18 -7.21 -25.46
CA LEU A 37 2.45 -7.06 -24.74
C LEU A 37 3.26 -8.35 -24.82
N PRO A 38 4.62 -8.27 -24.89
CA PRO A 38 5.47 -9.46 -24.88
C PRO A 38 5.44 -10.17 -23.53
N LYS A 39 5.67 -11.48 -23.53
CA LYS A 39 5.81 -12.30 -22.32
C LYS A 39 6.83 -11.74 -21.32
N THR A 40 7.85 -11.02 -21.82
CA THR A 40 8.93 -10.40 -21.04
C THR A 40 8.53 -9.09 -20.35
N THR A 41 7.26 -8.70 -20.38
CA THR A 41 6.77 -7.47 -19.75
C THR A 41 7.05 -7.48 -18.26
N LEU A 42 7.73 -6.44 -17.77
CA LEU A 42 8.17 -6.29 -16.39
C LEU A 42 7.17 -5.52 -15.52
N PHE A 43 6.42 -4.62 -16.14
CA PHE A 43 5.48 -3.76 -15.46
C PHE A 43 4.33 -3.45 -16.41
N LEU A 44 3.10 -3.46 -15.88
CA LEU A 44 1.89 -3.10 -16.61
C LEU A 44 0.94 -2.37 -15.66
N VAL A 45 0.48 -1.19 -16.08
CA VAL A 45 -0.73 -0.55 -15.56
C VAL A 45 -1.78 -0.59 -16.66
N HIS A 46 -2.98 -1.05 -16.32
CA HIS A 46 -4.08 -1.17 -17.27
C HIS A 46 -5.40 -0.70 -16.64
N VAL A 47 -6.10 0.19 -17.32
CA VAL A 47 -7.44 0.66 -17.00
C VAL A 47 -8.37 0.24 -18.13
N PRO A 48 -9.27 -0.73 -17.92
CA PRO A 48 -10.13 -1.26 -18.99
C PRO A 48 -11.12 -0.24 -19.56
N ASP A 49 -11.66 0.63 -18.70
CA ASP A 49 -12.63 1.66 -19.09
C ASP A 49 -12.51 2.85 -18.14
N LEU A 50 -11.91 3.93 -18.64
CA LEU A 50 -11.64 5.11 -17.83
C LEU A 50 -12.92 5.89 -17.49
N ARG A 51 -13.93 5.90 -18.37
CA ARG A 51 -15.23 6.54 -18.09
C ARG A 51 -15.97 5.80 -16.99
N ARG A 52 -15.98 4.47 -17.02
CA ARG A 52 -16.56 3.62 -15.97
C ARG A 52 -15.82 3.81 -14.66
N ALA A 53 -14.50 3.77 -14.67
CA ALA A 53 -13.66 3.97 -13.49
C ALA A 53 -13.94 5.32 -12.84
N ARG A 54 -14.01 6.41 -13.65
CA ARG A 54 -14.37 7.75 -13.17
C ARG A 54 -15.78 7.79 -12.55
N LYS A 55 -16.78 7.20 -13.21
CA LYS A 55 -18.16 7.18 -12.71
C LYS A 55 -18.24 6.44 -11.36
N ARG A 56 -17.56 5.30 -11.24
CA ARG A 56 -17.50 4.53 -9.98
C ARG A 56 -16.73 5.27 -8.90
N TRP A 57 -15.61 5.92 -9.25
CA TRP A 57 -14.90 6.81 -8.35
C TRP A 57 -15.80 7.95 -7.84
N GLN A 58 -16.54 8.60 -8.71
CA GLN A 58 -17.47 9.68 -8.32
C GLN A 58 -18.62 9.21 -7.42
N ALA A 59 -18.97 7.93 -7.47
CA ALA A 59 -19.93 7.30 -6.59
C ALA A 59 -19.31 6.76 -5.29
N SER A 60 -17.98 6.83 -5.13
CA SER A 60 -17.28 6.29 -3.95
C SER A 60 -17.47 7.17 -2.71
N ASP A 61 -17.43 6.52 -1.54
CA ASP A 61 -17.52 7.17 -0.24
C ASP A 61 -16.45 8.27 -0.08
N LEU A 62 -15.22 8.00 -0.54
CA LEU A 62 -14.12 8.96 -0.49
C LEU A 62 -14.41 10.21 -1.33
N TYR A 63 -14.93 10.04 -2.55
CA TYR A 63 -15.29 11.16 -3.39
C TYR A 63 -16.49 11.94 -2.82
N GLN A 64 -17.44 11.29 -2.16
CA GLN A 64 -18.55 11.95 -1.50
C GLN A 64 -18.06 12.81 -0.31
N ILE A 65 -17.09 12.30 0.49
CA ILE A 65 -16.40 13.12 1.51
C ILE A 65 -15.77 14.35 0.88
N TRP A 66 -15.05 14.17 -0.22
CA TRP A 66 -14.42 15.28 -0.96
C TRP A 66 -15.45 16.33 -1.43
N ARG A 67 -16.64 15.92 -1.85
CA ARG A 67 -17.70 16.82 -2.34
C ARG A 67 -18.45 17.56 -1.24
N GLU A 68 -18.30 17.18 0.03
CA GLU A 68 -18.97 17.89 1.13
C GLU A 68 -18.54 19.37 1.15
N PRO A 69 -19.51 20.33 1.10
CA PRO A 69 -19.18 21.75 1.07
C PRO A 69 -18.31 22.21 2.23
N ALA A 70 -18.52 21.62 3.42
CA ALA A 70 -17.73 21.91 4.60
C ALA A 70 -16.27 21.45 4.43
N VAL A 71 -16.04 20.29 3.80
CA VAL A 71 -14.69 19.75 3.52
C VAL A 71 -13.98 20.62 2.48
N GLN A 72 -14.67 20.98 1.41
CA GLN A 72 -14.11 21.86 0.37
C GLN A 72 -13.75 23.25 0.92
N SER A 73 -14.65 23.85 1.73
CA SER A 73 -14.39 25.14 2.35
C SER A 73 -13.17 25.11 3.26
N TRP A 74 -12.99 24.01 4.00
CA TRP A 74 -11.85 23.83 4.89
C TRP A 74 -10.54 23.61 4.13
N LEU A 75 -10.56 22.80 3.04
CA LEU A 75 -9.40 22.47 2.23
C LEU A 75 -9.03 23.56 1.21
N HIS A 76 -9.87 24.59 1.04
CA HIS A 76 -9.64 25.65 0.04
C HIS A 76 -8.24 26.31 0.17
N LYS A 77 -7.80 26.63 1.39
CA LYS A 77 -6.48 27.24 1.62
C LYS A 77 -5.31 26.27 1.33
N PRO A 78 -5.28 25.05 1.88
CA PRO A 78 -4.20 24.09 1.59
C PRO A 78 -4.12 23.75 0.10
N LEU A 79 -5.26 23.55 -0.56
CA LEU A 79 -5.32 23.21 -1.98
C LEU A 79 -4.92 24.35 -2.89
N GLY A 80 -5.23 25.60 -2.52
CA GLY A 80 -4.81 26.79 -3.28
C GLY A 80 -3.29 26.99 -3.34
N ARG A 81 -2.52 26.27 -2.50
CA ARG A 81 -1.04 26.25 -2.53
C ARG A 81 -0.45 25.16 -3.42
N LEU A 82 -1.24 24.14 -3.73
CA LEU A 82 -0.82 23.15 -4.72
C LEU A 82 -0.82 23.83 -6.10
N PRO A 83 0.17 23.57 -6.94
CA PRO A 83 0.15 24.05 -8.30
C PRO A 83 -1.10 23.51 -8.98
N GLN A 84 -2.14 24.32 -9.01
CA GLN A 84 -3.37 23.99 -9.72
C GLN A 84 -3.13 24.36 -11.17
N SER A 85 -3.04 23.36 -12.03
CA SER A 85 -3.12 23.55 -13.46
C SER A 85 -4.56 23.31 -13.88
N ASP A 86 -5.33 24.39 -14.05
CA ASP A 86 -6.66 24.34 -14.68
C ASP A 86 -6.60 23.60 -16.03
N LYS A 87 -5.44 23.66 -16.68
CA LYS A 87 -5.16 22.98 -17.94
C LYS A 87 -5.15 21.45 -17.81
N ASP A 88 -4.71 20.89 -16.66
CA ASP A 88 -4.66 19.42 -16.49
C ASP A 88 -6.06 18.85 -16.28
N GLY A 89 -6.94 19.56 -15.57
CA GLY A 89 -8.35 19.21 -15.43
C GLY A 89 -9.07 19.21 -16.78
N GLN A 90 -8.87 20.26 -17.58
CA GLN A 90 -9.42 20.36 -18.92
C GLN A 90 -8.87 19.26 -19.84
N ALA A 91 -7.57 18.97 -19.77
CA ALA A 91 -6.94 17.89 -20.53
C ALA A 91 -7.57 16.52 -20.25
N LEU A 92 -7.85 16.23 -18.99
CA LEU A 92 -8.51 14.98 -18.59
C LEU A 92 -9.95 14.91 -19.13
N GLU A 93 -10.70 16.01 -19.07
CA GLU A 93 -12.07 16.04 -19.62
C GLU A 93 -12.07 15.83 -21.14
N GLU A 94 -11.19 16.50 -21.88
CA GLU A 94 -11.02 16.32 -23.33
C GLU A 94 -10.63 14.87 -23.66
N PHE A 95 -9.71 14.28 -22.88
CA PHE A 95 -9.34 12.88 -23.05
C PHE A 95 -10.52 11.93 -22.82
N LEU A 96 -11.31 12.18 -21.77
CA LEU A 96 -12.49 11.37 -21.47
C LEU A 96 -13.57 11.47 -22.57
N GLN A 97 -13.64 12.61 -23.30
CA GLN A 97 -14.55 12.75 -24.44
C GLN A 97 -14.20 11.81 -25.59
N LEU A 98 -12.94 11.41 -25.75
CA LEU A 98 -12.54 10.42 -26.75
C LEU A 98 -13.10 9.00 -26.48
N GLY A 99 -13.66 8.75 -25.30
CA GLY A 99 -14.15 7.43 -24.89
C GLY A 99 -13.03 6.41 -24.72
N PRO A 100 -11.98 6.73 -23.94
CA PRO A 100 -10.84 5.86 -23.82
C PRO A 100 -11.19 4.57 -23.07
N THR A 101 -10.85 3.46 -23.69
CA THR A 101 -10.91 2.12 -23.12
C THR A 101 -9.54 1.45 -23.27
N HIS A 102 -9.31 0.38 -22.47
CA HIS A 102 -8.04 -0.35 -22.54
C HIS A 102 -6.79 0.54 -22.48
N THR A 103 -6.86 1.63 -21.68
CA THR A 103 -5.71 2.52 -21.47
C THR A 103 -4.62 1.77 -20.70
N PHE A 104 -3.38 1.76 -21.22
CA PHE A 104 -2.29 1.05 -20.58
C PHE A 104 -0.93 1.75 -20.75
N VAL A 105 -0.04 1.48 -19.79
CA VAL A 105 1.40 1.76 -19.88
C VAL A 105 2.13 0.51 -19.42
N ALA A 106 3.13 0.08 -20.16
CA ALA A 106 3.92 -1.08 -19.85
C ALA A 106 5.42 -0.82 -20.04
N LEU A 107 6.23 -1.39 -19.16
CA LEU A 107 7.67 -1.53 -19.31
C LEU A 107 7.94 -2.94 -19.84
N VAL A 108 8.29 -3.06 -21.11
CA VAL A 108 8.45 -4.36 -21.76
C VAL A 108 9.85 -4.95 -21.60
N SER A 109 10.85 -4.11 -21.39
CA SER A 109 12.21 -4.57 -21.08
C SER A 109 13.07 -3.43 -20.50
N LEU A 110 14.20 -3.85 -19.89
CA LEU A 110 15.28 -2.98 -19.48
C LEU A 110 16.54 -3.45 -20.24
N ARG A 111 16.91 -2.75 -21.28
CA ARG A 111 18.11 -3.08 -22.08
C ARG A 111 19.17 -1.99 -21.86
N ASN A 112 20.40 -2.39 -21.52
CA ASN A 112 21.50 -1.44 -21.24
C ASN A 112 21.15 -0.34 -20.24
N ASN A 113 20.34 -0.68 -19.22
CA ASN A 113 19.74 0.27 -18.25
C ASN A 113 18.75 1.28 -18.84
N GLU A 114 18.38 1.16 -20.11
CA GLU A 114 17.35 1.98 -20.72
C GLU A 114 15.99 1.29 -20.63
N PRO A 115 14.97 1.95 -20.04
CA PRO A 115 13.63 1.41 -19.97
C PRO A 115 12.97 1.49 -21.35
N ARG A 116 12.41 0.38 -21.83
CA ARG A 116 11.58 0.34 -23.03
C ARG A 116 10.13 0.34 -22.63
N LEU A 117 9.50 1.47 -22.87
CA LEU A 117 8.11 1.73 -22.52
C LEU A 117 7.24 1.64 -23.77
N VAL A 118 6.09 1.01 -23.61
CA VAL A 118 4.98 1.09 -24.58
C VAL A 118 3.72 1.49 -23.84
N GLY A 119 2.88 2.27 -24.50
CA GLY A 119 1.59 2.66 -23.95
C GLY A 119 0.58 2.85 -25.05
N GLY A 120 -0.68 2.94 -24.67
CA GLY A 120 -1.75 3.17 -25.64
C GLY A 120 -3.13 3.19 -25.02
N PHE A 121 -4.10 3.48 -25.84
CA PHE A 121 -5.51 3.40 -25.49
C PHE A 121 -6.36 3.16 -26.74
N HIS A 122 -7.46 2.48 -26.56
CA HIS A 122 -8.49 2.38 -27.57
C HIS A 122 -9.50 3.50 -27.36
N PHE A 123 -9.99 4.13 -28.42
CA PHE A 123 -10.95 5.22 -28.38
C PHE A 123 -12.19 4.91 -29.23
N SER A 124 -13.35 5.39 -28.79
CA SER A 124 -14.64 5.16 -29.48
C SER A 124 -15.04 6.28 -30.44
N GLU A 125 -14.44 7.46 -30.30
CA GLU A 125 -14.72 8.63 -31.15
C GLU A 125 -14.00 8.54 -32.51
N ALA A 126 -14.30 9.48 -33.40
CA ALA A 126 -13.67 9.57 -34.72
C ALA A 126 -12.14 9.75 -34.60
N PRO A 127 -11.34 9.06 -35.43
CA PRO A 127 -9.89 9.12 -35.39
C PRO A 127 -9.29 10.52 -35.46
N GLU A 128 -9.97 11.44 -36.18
CA GLU A 128 -9.53 12.81 -36.34
C GLU A 128 -9.51 13.58 -35.01
N LYS A 129 -10.52 13.37 -34.15
CA LYS A 129 -10.56 13.97 -32.81
C LYS A 129 -9.40 13.47 -31.92
N ALA A 130 -9.09 12.19 -32.00
CA ALA A 130 -7.97 11.62 -31.25
C ALA A 130 -6.63 12.17 -31.75
N LYS A 131 -6.46 12.31 -33.06
CA LYS A 131 -5.28 12.94 -33.68
C LYS A 131 -5.12 14.39 -33.24
N GLU A 132 -6.22 15.17 -33.30
CA GLU A 132 -6.23 16.57 -32.88
C GLU A 132 -5.85 16.72 -31.42
N PHE A 133 -6.43 15.90 -30.53
CA PHE A 133 -6.12 15.90 -29.11
C PHE A 133 -4.63 15.65 -28.87
N ILE A 134 -4.06 14.60 -29.49
CA ILE A 134 -2.64 14.25 -29.33
C ILE A 134 -1.75 15.37 -29.90
N ALA A 135 -2.04 15.87 -31.10
CA ALA A 135 -1.27 16.95 -31.73
C ALA A 135 -1.25 18.23 -30.86
N GLN A 136 -2.37 18.59 -30.25
CA GLN A 136 -2.44 19.72 -29.34
C GLN A 136 -1.56 19.54 -28.10
N ARG A 137 -1.54 18.32 -27.51
CA ARG A 137 -0.71 18.02 -26.34
C ARG A 137 0.77 18.00 -26.68
N GLU A 138 1.12 17.41 -27.81
CA GLU A 138 2.49 17.44 -28.31
C GLU A 138 2.99 18.83 -28.59
N GLY A 139 2.17 19.67 -29.23
CA GLY A 139 2.51 21.07 -29.44
C GLY A 139 2.86 21.79 -28.11
N GLN A 140 2.19 21.44 -27.02
CA GLN A 140 2.51 21.97 -25.68
C GLN A 140 3.80 21.39 -25.11
N TRP A 141 4.08 20.10 -25.30
CA TRP A 141 5.28 19.44 -24.79
C TRP A 141 6.55 19.85 -25.56
N TRP A 142 6.44 19.94 -26.90
CA TRP A 142 7.55 20.24 -27.77
C TRP A 142 7.73 21.74 -28.07
N ALA A 143 6.80 22.60 -27.63
CA ALA A 143 6.88 24.06 -27.85
C ALA A 143 8.19 24.68 -27.35
N LYS A 144 8.88 24.02 -26.42
CA LYS A 144 10.17 24.45 -25.88
C LYS A 144 11.38 23.76 -26.52
N ALA A 145 11.15 22.77 -27.37
CA ALA A 145 12.20 21.98 -28.02
C ALA A 145 12.35 22.41 -29.49
N SER A 146 13.19 23.42 -29.73
CA SER A 146 13.44 23.97 -31.07
C SER A 146 14.18 23.02 -32.02
N ASP A 147 14.71 21.91 -31.53
CA ASP A 147 15.52 20.92 -32.23
C ASP A 147 14.77 19.59 -32.50
N ALA A 148 13.46 19.58 -32.30
CA ALA A 148 12.64 18.39 -32.56
C ALA A 148 12.69 18.01 -34.07
N LYS A 149 13.15 16.79 -34.36
CA LYS A 149 13.13 16.21 -35.70
C LYS A 149 11.94 15.26 -35.82
N HIS A 150 11.16 15.45 -36.87
CA HIS A 150 10.00 14.61 -37.18
C HIS A 150 10.33 13.74 -38.40
N GLU A 151 10.07 12.44 -38.29
CA GLU A 151 10.26 11.46 -39.34
C GLU A 151 9.03 10.54 -39.42
N THR A 152 8.58 10.21 -40.62
CA THR A 152 7.53 9.22 -40.83
C THR A 152 8.15 7.94 -41.38
N ILE A 153 7.97 6.84 -40.66
CA ILE A 153 8.47 5.52 -41.02
C ILE A 153 7.29 4.64 -41.45
N VAL A 154 7.34 4.11 -42.68
CA VAL A 154 6.34 3.14 -43.10
C VAL A 154 6.79 1.75 -42.65
N TYR A 155 5.92 1.12 -41.85
CA TYR A 155 6.11 -0.26 -41.42
C TYR A 155 4.88 -1.09 -41.77
N GLU A 156 5.03 -1.94 -42.79
CA GLU A 156 3.92 -2.69 -43.39
C GLU A 156 2.79 -1.71 -43.84
N GLN A 157 1.60 -1.81 -43.24
CA GLN A 157 0.48 -0.92 -43.55
C GLN A 157 0.38 0.30 -42.61
N HIS A 158 1.28 0.40 -41.63
CA HIS A 158 1.23 1.45 -40.61
C HIS A 158 2.20 2.58 -40.94
N GLN A 159 1.75 3.81 -40.66
CA GLN A 159 2.58 5.02 -40.69
C GLN A 159 2.96 5.38 -39.26
N ILE A 160 4.22 5.14 -38.90
CA ILE A 160 4.77 5.45 -37.58
C ILE A 160 5.40 6.84 -37.66
N GLU A 161 4.92 7.75 -36.84
CA GLU A 161 5.52 9.06 -36.66
C GLU A 161 6.56 8.99 -35.54
N MET A 162 7.79 9.38 -35.82
CA MET A 162 8.88 9.43 -34.86
C MET A 162 9.31 10.87 -34.63
N VAL A 163 9.37 11.26 -33.34
CA VAL A 163 9.88 12.54 -32.89
C VAL A 163 11.16 12.30 -32.10
N THR A 164 12.25 12.95 -32.50
CA THR A 164 13.54 12.87 -31.80
C THR A 164 13.90 14.26 -31.28
N VAL A 165 14.20 14.34 -29.98
CA VAL A 165 14.65 15.58 -29.32
C VAL A 165 15.87 15.23 -28.49
N ALA A 166 17.01 15.85 -28.82
CA ALA A 166 18.30 15.56 -28.20
C ALA A 166 18.60 14.04 -28.16
N HIS A 167 18.54 13.40 -26.98
CA HIS A 167 18.80 11.97 -26.81
C HIS A 167 17.52 11.16 -26.61
N PHE A 168 16.36 11.77 -26.76
CA PHE A 168 15.07 11.11 -26.53
C PHE A 168 14.33 10.91 -27.85
N ALA A 169 13.93 9.68 -28.13
CA ALA A 169 13.09 9.33 -29.28
C ALA A 169 11.73 8.84 -28.81
N PHE A 170 10.70 9.25 -29.51
CA PHE A 170 9.32 8.88 -29.23
C PHE A 170 8.63 8.52 -30.54
N ALA A 171 8.16 7.29 -30.65
CA ALA A 171 7.45 6.78 -31.82
C ALA A 171 5.96 6.59 -31.48
N ARG A 172 5.08 6.97 -32.38
CA ARG A 172 3.62 6.86 -32.22
C ARG A 172 2.95 6.37 -33.50
N VAL A 173 1.76 5.79 -33.33
CA VAL A 173 0.93 5.32 -34.45
C VAL A 173 -0.55 5.32 -34.06
N PHE A 174 -1.39 5.61 -35.05
CA PHE A 174 -2.84 5.40 -34.97
C PHE A 174 -3.22 4.23 -35.85
N ASP A 175 -3.96 3.27 -35.28
CA ASP A 175 -4.43 2.09 -35.98
C ASP A 175 -5.81 1.65 -35.46
N ASN A 176 -6.84 1.59 -36.33
CA ASN A 176 -8.17 1.06 -36.04
C ASN A 176 -8.76 1.48 -34.66
N HIS A 177 -8.87 2.77 -34.38
CA HIS A 177 -9.28 3.32 -33.10
C HIS A 177 -8.32 3.06 -31.93
N TRP A 178 -7.11 2.60 -32.19
CA TRP A 178 -6.03 2.55 -31.22
C TRP A 178 -5.05 3.70 -31.43
N PHE A 179 -4.55 4.22 -30.34
CA PHE A 179 -3.34 5.03 -30.28
C PHE A 179 -2.28 4.23 -29.53
N PHE A 180 -1.10 4.08 -30.13
CA PHE A 180 0.05 3.47 -29.48
C PHE A 180 1.24 4.41 -29.53
N ALA A 181 2.06 4.35 -28.48
CA ALA A 181 3.27 5.12 -28.36
C ALA A 181 4.37 4.33 -27.66
N SER A 182 5.63 4.60 -28.00
CA SER A 182 6.78 3.96 -27.40
C SER A 182 8.01 4.85 -27.50
N ASN A 183 8.94 4.72 -26.54
CA ASN A 183 10.28 5.28 -26.65
C ASN A 183 11.27 4.36 -27.40
N ASP A 184 10.80 3.22 -27.90
CA ASP A 184 11.59 2.26 -28.69
C ASP A 184 10.81 1.80 -29.91
N LEU A 185 11.33 2.11 -31.08
CA LEU A 185 10.69 1.79 -32.36
C LEU A 185 10.53 0.26 -32.56
N THR A 186 11.50 -0.54 -32.07
CA THR A 186 11.44 -2.00 -32.18
C THR A 186 10.30 -2.57 -31.33
N ALA A 187 10.11 -2.04 -30.11
CA ALA A 187 9.02 -2.44 -29.25
C ALA A 187 7.65 -2.06 -29.84
N LEU A 188 7.54 -0.87 -30.49
CA LEU A 188 6.31 -0.45 -31.17
C LEU A 188 6.01 -1.37 -32.38
N LYS A 189 7.00 -1.69 -33.22
CA LYS A 189 6.83 -2.62 -34.35
C LYS A 189 6.38 -4.00 -33.89
N ALA A 190 7.00 -4.54 -32.83
CA ALA A 190 6.60 -5.81 -32.26
C ALA A 190 5.17 -5.79 -31.68
N LEU A 191 4.71 -4.65 -31.16
CA LEU A 191 3.32 -4.47 -30.73
C LEU A 191 2.38 -4.50 -31.95
N LEU A 192 2.71 -3.79 -33.02
CA LEU A 192 1.91 -3.79 -34.26
C LEU A 192 1.81 -5.17 -34.91
N ASP A 193 2.88 -5.96 -34.90
CA ASP A 193 2.84 -7.35 -35.36
C ASP A 193 1.83 -8.20 -34.58
N ARG A 194 1.65 -7.94 -33.27
CA ARG A 194 0.63 -8.60 -32.44
C ARG A 194 -0.78 -8.09 -32.74
N VAL A 195 -0.94 -6.78 -32.97
CA VAL A 195 -2.22 -6.19 -33.41
C VAL A 195 -2.70 -6.85 -34.70
N ASP A 196 -1.81 -6.99 -35.68
CA ASP A 196 -2.08 -7.62 -36.98
C ASP A 196 -2.17 -9.15 -36.91
N ARG A 197 -1.89 -9.75 -35.76
CA ARG A 197 -1.87 -11.20 -35.56
C ARG A 197 -0.92 -11.93 -36.50
N ARG A 198 0.23 -11.37 -36.80
CA ARG A 198 1.29 -11.96 -37.59
C ARG A 198 2.04 -13.01 -36.77
N ARG A 199 1.47 -14.22 -36.66
CA ARG A 199 1.98 -15.30 -35.81
C ARG A 199 3.44 -15.68 -36.09
N GLU A 200 3.87 -15.58 -37.34
CA GLU A 200 5.24 -15.93 -37.73
C GLU A 200 6.30 -14.94 -37.24
N LYS A 201 5.90 -13.68 -36.94
CA LYS A 201 6.81 -12.62 -36.50
C LYS A 201 6.66 -12.26 -35.01
N SER A 202 5.57 -12.70 -34.34
CA SER A 202 5.29 -12.30 -32.99
C SER A 202 5.82 -13.30 -31.96
N GLU A 203 6.62 -12.81 -31.02
CA GLU A 203 6.99 -13.54 -29.80
C GLU A 203 5.75 -13.84 -28.94
N PRO A 204 5.82 -14.83 -28.01
CA PRO A 204 4.73 -15.11 -27.08
C PRO A 204 4.30 -13.85 -26.32
N SER A 205 3.00 -13.71 -26.14
CA SER A 205 2.40 -12.56 -25.46
C SER A 205 2.40 -12.72 -23.92
N LEU A 206 2.15 -11.63 -23.21
CA LEU A 206 1.97 -11.65 -21.75
C LEU A 206 0.76 -12.53 -21.35
N LYS A 207 -0.25 -12.64 -22.21
CA LYS A 207 -1.37 -13.56 -22.00
C LYS A 207 -0.93 -15.04 -21.92
N ASP A 208 0.14 -15.40 -22.65
CA ASP A 208 0.70 -16.75 -22.71
C ASP A 208 1.70 -16.99 -21.56
N ASP A 209 1.96 -15.99 -20.70
CA ASP A 209 2.78 -16.15 -19.50
C ASP A 209 1.99 -16.87 -18.41
N GLU A 210 2.44 -18.07 -18.03
CA GLU A 210 1.81 -18.87 -16.98
C GLU A 210 1.76 -18.14 -15.64
N ALA A 211 2.80 -17.37 -15.30
CA ALA A 211 2.85 -16.61 -14.05
C ALA A 211 1.85 -15.42 -14.05
N PHE A 212 1.72 -14.72 -15.18
CA PHE A 212 0.67 -13.71 -15.34
C PHE A 212 -0.73 -14.33 -15.27
N ALA A 213 -0.93 -15.45 -15.95
CA ALA A 213 -2.21 -16.18 -15.93
C ALA A 213 -2.55 -16.70 -14.52
N ALA A 214 -1.56 -17.21 -13.78
CA ALA A 214 -1.71 -17.63 -12.38
C ALA A 214 -2.09 -16.42 -11.49
N ALA A 215 -1.35 -15.32 -11.58
CA ALA A 215 -1.66 -14.10 -10.83
C ALA A 215 -3.09 -13.60 -11.12
N ARG A 216 -3.51 -13.62 -12.38
CA ARG A 216 -4.86 -13.20 -12.79
C ARG A 216 -5.99 -14.05 -12.19
N LYS A 217 -5.77 -15.32 -11.90
CA LYS A 217 -6.77 -16.20 -11.27
C LYS A 217 -7.07 -15.79 -9.83
N HIS A 218 -6.10 -15.21 -9.13
CA HIS A 218 -6.25 -14.76 -7.74
C HIS A 218 -6.87 -13.37 -7.63
N LEU A 219 -6.92 -12.60 -8.72
CA LEU A 219 -7.49 -11.26 -8.72
C LEU A 219 -8.99 -11.28 -9.03
N ALA A 220 -9.69 -10.23 -8.61
CA ALA A 220 -11.10 -10.03 -8.97
C ALA A 220 -11.30 -10.06 -10.50
N GLY A 221 -12.40 -10.65 -10.94
CA GLY A 221 -12.72 -10.79 -12.37
C GLY A 221 -12.90 -9.44 -13.07
N GLU A 222 -13.63 -8.51 -12.43
CA GLU A 222 -13.78 -7.12 -12.85
C GLU A 222 -12.92 -6.19 -12.00
N TYR A 223 -12.27 -5.23 -12.64
CA TYR A 223 -11.45 -4.20 -12.00
C TYR A 223 -11.51 -2.91 -12.81
N GLU A 224 -11.27 -1.80 -12.16
CA GLU A 224 -11.08 -0.48 -12.77
C GLU A 224 -9.61 -0.19 -13.06
N GLY A 225 -8.70 -0.76 -12.29
CA GLY A 225 -7.26 -0.66 -12.48
C GLY A 225 -6.58 -1.98 -12.19
N LEU A 226 -5.58 -2.32 -13.00
CA LEU A 226 -4.70 -3.47 -12.82
C LEU A 226 -3.25 -2.98 -12.83
N LEU A 227 -2.50 -3.38 -11.83
CA LEU A 227 -1.04 -3.26 -11.77
C LEU A 227 -0.46 -4.68 -11.80
N PHE A 228 0.55 -4.90 -12.64
CA PHE A 228 1.35 -6.13 -12.65
C PHE A 228 2.83 -5.77 -12.68
N VAL A 229 3.64 -6.44 -11.86
CA VAL A 229 5.08 -6.18 -11.74
C VAL A 229 5.84 -7.49 -11.59
N ASP A 230 6.92 -7.67 -12.37
CA ASP A 230 8.03 -8.57 -12.06
C ASP A 230 9.13 -7.76 -11.35
N PRO A 231 9.28 -7.85 -10.03
CA PRO A 231 10.23 -7.02 -9.28
C PRO A 231 11.68 -7.46 -9.46
N ARG A 232 11.96 -8.68 -9.90
CA ARG A 232 13.32 -9.26 -9.93
C ARG A 232 14.31 -8.44 -10.75
N PRO A 233 14.01 -8.05 -12.02
CA PRO A 233 14.95 -7.26 -12.82
C PRO A 233 15.21 -5.86 -12.25
N PHE A 234 14.25 -5.31 -11.50
CA PHE A 234 14.45 -4.04 -10.79
C PHE A 234 15.36 -4.22 -9.58
N LEU A 235 15.13 -5.26 -8.78
CA LEU A 235 15.94 -5.55 -7.60
C LEU A 235 17.40 -5.82 -7.99
N GLU A 236 17.64 -6.61 -9.03
CA GLU A 236 19.00 -6.90 -9.52
C GLU A 236 19.78 -5.63 -9.88
N ARG A 237 19.09 -4.58 -10.37
CA ARG A 237 19.73 -3.31 -10.76
C ARG A 237 19.82 -2.30 -9.63
N LEU A 238 18.80 -2.25 -8.78
CA LEU A 238 18.76 -1.29 -7.67
C LEU A 238 19.69 -1.68 -6.52
N MET A 239 19.86 -2.98 -6.27
CA MET A 239 20.70 -3.45 -5.17
C MET A 239 22.12 -2.91 -5.17
N PRO A 240 22.86 -2.92 -6.29
CA PRO A 240 24.20 -2.31 -6.33
C PRO A 240 24.19 -0.82 -5.98
N LEU A 241 23.16 -0.07 -6.40
CA LEU A 241 23.02 1.35 -6.11
C LEU A 241 22.74 1.61 -4.62
N ILE A 242 21.90 0.77 -4.00
CA ILE A 242 21.60 0.84 -2.56
C ILE A 242 22.88 0.59 -1.75
N PHE A 243 23.68 -0.41 -2.14
CA PHE A 243 24.96 -0.71 -1.49
C PHE A 243 25.98 0.43 -1.70
N MET A 244 26.07 1.00 -2.91
CA MET A 244 26.95 2.15 -3.18
C MET A 244 26.54 3.40 -2.38
N ALA A 245 25.26 3.57 -2.09
CA ALA A 245 24.76 4.65 -1.22
C ALA A 245 25.03 4.41 0.27
N GLY A 246 25.78 3.37 0.63
CA GLY A 246 26.11 3.02 2.01
C GLY A 246 24.94 2.49 2.83
N GLN A 247 23.83 2.13 2.18
CA GLN A 247 22.67 1.51 2.83
C GLN A 247 22.78 0.00 2.73
N SER A 248 22.70 -0.69 3.85
CA SER A 248 22.62 -2.16 3.91
C SER A 248 21.24 -2.58 4.39
N LEU A 249 20.58 -3.43 3.62
CA LEU A 249 19.39 -4.12 4.08
C LEU A 249 19.83 -5.35 4.89
N PRO A 250 19.14 -5.67 6.00
CA PRO A 250 19.36 -6.93 6.70
C PRO A 250 19.23 -8.12 5.75
N ALA A 251 20.11 -9.10 5.87
CA ALA A 251 20.18 -10.25 4.96
C ALA A 251 18.82 -10.95 4.78
N ALA A 252 18.09 -11.17 5.87
CA ALA A 252 16.78 -11.79 5.82
C ALA A 252 15.72 -10.96 5.06
N GLN A 253 15.77 -9.62 5.17
CA GLN A 253 14.88 -8.76 4.40
C GLN A 253 15.23 -8.80 2.91
N LEU A 254 16.53 -8.82 2.60
CA LEU A 254 17.02 -8.93 1.23
C LEU A 254 16.59 -10.25 0.60
N GLU A 255 16.77 -11.38 1.28
CA GLU A 255 16.34 -12.70 0.80
C GLU A 255 14.82 -12.76 0.62
N ARG A 256 14.05 -12.15 1.51
CA ARG A 256 12.60 -12.04 1.37
C ARG A 256 12.21 -11.22 0.13
N LEU A 257 12.85 -10.07 -0.11
CA LEU A 257 12.62 -9.27 -1.32
C LEU A 257 12.97 -10.06 -2.59
N LYS A 258 14.08 -10.78 -2.60
CA LYS A 258 14.48 -11.64 -3.72
C LYS A 258 13.53 -12.81 -3.94
N SER A 259 12.85 -13.28 -2.91
CA SER A 259 11.87 -14.37 -3.02
C SER A 259 10.56 -13.96 -3.69
N VAL A 260 10.27 -12.66 -3.77
CA VAL A 260 9.10 -12.13 -4.49
C VAL A 260 9.32 -12.25 -5.99
N ARG A 261 8.46 -13.04 -6.65
CA ARG A 261 8.56 -13.31 -8.09
C ARG A 261 7.65 -12.42 -8.92
N ARG A 262 6.44 -12.21 -8.45
CA ARG A 262 5.41 -11.41 -9.13
C ARG A 262 4.56 -10.67 -8.12
N VAL A 263 4.10 -9.51 -8.51
CA VAL A 263 3.10 -8.73 -7.77
C VAL A 263 2.00 -8.33 -8.74
N ALA A 264 0.77 -8.60 -8.39
CA ALA A 264 -0.38 -8.15 -9.16
C ALA A 264 -1.43 -7.54 -8.22
N VAL A 265 -1.98 -6.39 -8.60
CA VAL A 265 -2.95 -5.62 -7.81
C VAL A 265 -4.13 -5.28 -8.70
N ALA A 266 -5.32 -5.65 -8.29
CA ALA A 266 -6.57 -5.23 -8.93
C ALA A 266 -7.32 -4.27 -8.00
N LEU A 267 -7.63 -3.08 -8.50
CA LEU A 267 -8.43 -2.08 -7.82
C LEU A 267 -9.80 -1.97 -8.46
N GLY A 268 -10.84 -1.95 -7.66
CA GLY A 268 -12.21 -1.77 -8.08
C GLY A 268 -13.04 -0.94 -7.11
N PHE A 269 -14.28 -0.63 -7.50
CA PHE A 269 -15.27 0.03 -6.65
C PHE A 269 -16.55 -0.80 -6.61
N GLU A 270 -17.01 -1.10 -5.41
CA GLU A 270 -18.19 -1.91 -5.17
C GLU A 270 -19.05 -1.25 -4.07
N HIS A 271 -20.30 -0.90 -4.40
CA HIS A 271 -21.24 -0.24 -3.47
C HIS A 271 -20.67 1.00 -2.76
N GLY A 272 -19.92 1.84 -3.49
CA GLY A 272 -19.28 3.04 -2.95
C GLY A 272 -17.95 2.81 -2.26
N LYS A 273 -17.55 1.57 -2.00
CA LYS A 273 -16.29 1.21 -1.34
C LYS A 273 -15.20 0.87 -2.35
N MET A 274 -13.98 1.16 -2.01
CA MET A 274 -12.81 0.64 -2.73
C MET A 274 -12.59 -0.82 -2.35
N ARG A 275 -12.38 -1.67 -3.36
CA ARG A 275 -11.95 -3.06 -3.21
C ARG A 275 -10.61 -3.23 -3.88
N GLU A 276 -9.63 -3.69 -3.13
CA GLU A 276 -8.32 -4.07 -3.63
C GLU A 276 -8.11 -5.57 -3.43
N THR A 277 -7.60 -6.21 -4.45
CA THR A 277 -7.15 -7.61 -4.36
C THR A 277 -5.72 -7.67 -4.86
N ASP A 278 -4.81 -8.08 -3.99
CA ASP A 278 -3.40 -8.22 -4.29
C ASP A 278 -3.02 -9.68 -4.34
N PHE A 279 -2.15 -10.02 -5.26
CA PHE A 279 -1.44 -11.29 -5.28
C PHE A 279 0.06 -11.05 -5.29
N VAL A 280 0.76 -11.68 -4.35
CA VAL A 280 2.22 -11.65 -4.26
C VAL A 280 2.74 -13.07 -4.36
N GLU A 281 3.33 -13.42 -5.51
CA GLU A 281 3.96 -14.72 -5.72
C GLU A 281 5.27 -14.79 -4.94
N MET A 282 5.26 -15.57 -3.86
CA MET A 282 6.44 -15.83 -3.02
C MET A 282 6.21 -17.08 -2.17
N PRO A 283 7.28 -17.76 -1.70
CA PRO A 283 7.15 -18.88 -0.79
C PRO A 283 6.43 -18.50 0.51
N ARG A 284 5.71 -19.45 1.08
CA ARG A 284 5.05 -19.26 2.39
C ARG A 284 6.09 -18.94 3.47
N VAL A 285 5.78 -17.92 4.26
CA VAL A 285 6.59 -17.53 5.41
C VAL A 285 5.90 -18.00 6.69
N GLY A 286 6.63 -18.73 7.54
CA GLY A 286 6.09 -19.27 8.79
C GLY A 286 5.30 -20.57 8.61
N THR A 287 4.54 -20.92 9.64
CA THR A 287 3.77 -22.18 9.71
C THR A 287 2.39 -22.06 9.05
N ASP A 288 1.74 -23.18 8.75
CA ASP A 288 0.38 -23.25 8.22
C ASP A 288 -0.71 -23.39 9.30
N LYS A 289 -0.33 -23.24 10.58
CA LYS A 289 -1.29 -23.27 11.70
C LYS A 289 -2.34 -22.19 11.53
N LYS A 290 -3.60 -22.47 11.85
CA LYS A 290 -4.68 -21.48 11.85
C LYS A 290 -4.37 -20.34 12.84
N LEU A 291 -4.76 -19.11 12.49
CA LEU A 291 -4.70 -17.98 13.42
C LEU A 291 -5.65 -18.23 14.59
N THR A 292 -5.16 -18.00 15.78
CA THR A 292 -5.98 -17.94 17.01
C THR A 292 -6.39 -16.48 17.24
N ARG A 293 -7.53 -16.24 17.90
CA ARG A 293 -8.08 -14.88 18.07
C ARG A 293 -8.49 -14.61 19.53
N PRO A 294 -7.59 -14.81 20.51
CA PRO A 294 -7.93 -14.65 21.93
C PRO A 294 -8.37 -13.23 22.29
N LEU A 295 -7.78 -12.17 21.69
CA LEU A 295 -8.21 -10.79 21.95
C LEU A 295 -9.56 -10.46 21.32
N LEU A 296 -9.96 -11.10 20.23
CA LEU A 296 -11.29 -10.90 19.64
C LEU A 296 -12.39 -11.35 20.61
N ALA A 297 -12.16 -12.45 21.34
CA ALA A 297 -13.10 -12.95 22.34
C ALA A 297 -13.26 -12.02 23.55
N THR A 298 -12.28 -11.15 23.82
CA THR A 298 -12.32 -10.15 24.90
C THR A 298 -12.57 -8.72 24.40
N ALA A 299 -12.66 -8.54 23.05
CA ALA A 299 -12.84 -7.24 22.44
C ALA A 299 -14.23 -6.66 22.74
N ARG A 300 -14.26 -5.39 23.14
CA ARG A 300 -15.45 -4.64 23.54
C ARG A 300 -16.15 -4.00 22.34
N ALA A 301 -17.36 -3.54 22.52
CA ALA A 301 -18.14 -2.84 21.50
C ALA A 301 -17.50 -1.51 21.03
N ASP A 302 -16.70 -0.86 21.88
CA ASP A 302 -15.96 0.38 21.58
C ASP A 302 -14.56 0.13 20.94
N THR A 303 -14.31 -1.06 20.44
CA THR A 303 -13.10 -1.43 19.71
C THR A 303 -13.18 -0.88 18.28
N PHE A 304 -12.31 0.07 17.96
CA PHE A 304 -12.20 0.66 16.62
C PHE A 304 -11.15 -0.02 15.74
N PHE A 305 -10.23 -0.77 16.32
CA PHE A 305 -9.14 -1.45 15.63
C PHE A 305 -8.97 -2.87 16.17
N TYR A 306 -8.94 -3.84 15.27
CA TYR A 306 -8.58 -5.22 15.54
C TYR A 306 -7.65 -5.73 14.46
N SER A 307 -6.59 -6.38 14.84
CA SER A 307 -5.60 -6.96 13.94
C SER A 307 -5.09 -8.29 14.48
N VAL A 308 -5.02 -9.28 13.62
CA VAL A 308 -4.28 -10.51 13.87
C VAL A 308 -3.46 -10.84 12.64
N SER A 309 -2.18 -11.13 12.82
CA SER A 309 -1.28 -11.45 11.73
C SER A 309 -0.21 -12.44 12.14
N ARG A 310 0.26 -13.21 11.15
CA ARG A 310 1.50 -13.97 11.31
C ARG A 310 2.67 -13.01 11.33
N MET A 311 3.55 -13.22 12.27
CA MET A 311 4.76 -12.44 12.42
C MET A 311 5.94 -13.36 12.14
N SER A 312 6.77 -12.98 11.17
CA SER A 312 8.11 -13.56 11.09
C SER A 312 9.05 -12.65 11.87
N TRP A 313 9.68 -13.19 12.89
CA TRP A 313 10.70 -12.46 13.63
C TRP A 313 11.84 -12.11 12.67
N PRO A 314 12.08 -10.81 12.37
CA PRO A 314 13.18 -10.43 11.50
C PRO A 314 14.51 -10.66 12.21
N ASP A 315 15.45 -11.22 11.49
CA ASP A 315 16.76 -11.61 12.02
C ASP A 315 17.60 -10.42 12.54
N ASN A 316 17.13 -9.17 12.35
CA ASN A 316 17.85 -7.97 12.73
C ASN A 316 16.95 -6.78 13.15
N VAL A 317 15.84 -7.01 13.88
CA VAL A 317 15.06 -5.89 14.46
C VAL A 317 15.95 -5.00 15.32
N PHE A 318 16.97 -5.56 15.93
CA PHE A 318 17.89 -4.92 16.87
C PHE A 318 19.27 -4.62 16.28
N SER A 319 19.43 -4.70 14.93
CA SER A 319 20.72 -4.37 14.33
C SER A 319 21.05 -2.87 14.46
N PRO A 320 22.22 -2.50 14.98
CA PRO A 320 22.65 -1.11 15.05
C PRO A 320 22.86 -0.45 13.67
N ALA A 321 22.89 -1.26 12.60
CA ALA A 321 23.12 -0.79 11.23
C ALA A 321 21.87 -0.20 10.53
N THR A 322 20.68 -0.24 11.15
CA THR A 322 19.47 0.35 10.56
C THR A 322 19.55 1.88 10.56
N PRO A 323 19.56 2.58 9.41
CA PRO A 323 19.64 4.03 9.39
C PRO A 323 18.48 4.67 10.13
N ALA A 324 18.76 5.63 11.00
CA ALA A 324 17.74 6.39 11.73
C ALA A 324 17.09 7.45 10.81
N ALA A 325 16.29 7.03 9.86
CA ALA A 325 15.64 7.95 8.89
C ALA A 325 14.39 8.65 9.44
N SER A 326 13.81 8.19 10.58
CA SER A 326 12.63 8.79 11.20
C SER A 326 12.70 8.73 12.73
N GLY A 327 11.93 9.58 13.42
CA GLY A 327 11.86 9.58 14.89
C GLY A 327 11.44 8.22 15.49
N LEU A 328 10.54 7.50 14.81
CA LEU A 328 10.12 6.15 15.22
C LEU A 328 11.28 5.13 15.06
N SER A 329 12.04 5.19 13.99
CA SER A 329 13.22 4.34 13.78
C SER A 329 14.29 4.59 14.83
N ALA A 330 14.45 5.85 15.28
CA ALA A 330 15.38 6.18 16.35
C ALA A 330 14.93 5.59 17.70
N LEU A 331 13.64 5.64 18.02
CA LEU A 331 13.08 5.02 19.23
C LEU A 331 13.23 3.49 19.21
N ILE A 332 12.89 2.84 18.10
CA ILE A 332 13.06 1.40 17.92
C ILE A 332 14.54 1.02 18.08
N ARG A 333 15.44 1.80 17.49
CA ARG A 333 16.89 1.58 17.62
C ARG A 333 17.36 1.73 19.07
N GLN A 334 16.94 2.80 19.76
CA GLN A 334 17.30 3.02 21.17
C GLN A 334 16.79 1.90 22.06
N PHE A 335 15.56 1.45 21.84
CA PHE A 335 14.98 0.30 22.52
C PHE A 335 15.76 -0.99 22.22
N SER A 336 16.11 -1.22 20.95
CA SER A 336 16.88 -2.37 20.52
C SER A 336 18.29 -2.41 21.11
N LEU A 337 18.97 -1.24 21.17
CA LEU A 337 20.27 -1.12 21.82
C LEU A 337 20.17 -1.37 23.33
N GLY A 338 19.08 -0.92 23.96
CA GLY A 338 18.78 -1.17 25.36
C GLY A 338 18.61 -2.66 25.66
N LEU A 339 17.94 -3.41 24.80
CA LEU A 339 17.81 -4.87 24.92
C LEU A 339 19.14 -5.60 24.64
N ALA A 340 19.86 -5.19 23.60
CA ALA A 340 21.16 -5.78 23.26
C ALA A 340 22.20 -5.60 24.37
N SER A 341 22.23 -4.42 25.02
CA SER A 341 23.11 -4.18 26.18
C SER A 341 22.83 -5.08 27.38
N ARG A 342 21.66 -5.74 27.41
CA ARG A 342 21.24 -6.72 28.41
C ARG A 342 21.33 -8.15 27.92
N GLY A 343 22.00 -8.38 26.80
CA GLY A 343 22.22 -9.70 26.23
C GLY A 343 20.98 -10.34 25.62
N ILE A 344 19.98 -9.53 25.21
CA ILE A 344 18.80 -10.01 24.49
C ILE A 344 18.96 -9.68 23.02
N SER A 345 18.93 -10.70 22.19
CA SER A 345 18.99 -10.64 20.74
C SER A 345 17.65 -11.06 20.11
N THR A 346 17.54 -10.92 18.81
CA THR A 346 16.41 -11.45 18.02
C THR A 346 16.28 -12.96 18.15
N ASP A 347 17.42 -13.66 18.33
CA ASP A 347 17.44 -15.10 18.47
C ASP A 347 16.80 -15.56 19.80
N ASP A 348 16.74 -14.68 20.80
CA ASP A 348 16.03 -14.93 22.06
C ASP A 348 14.50 -14.76 21.91
N LEU A 349 14.04 -13.93 20.98
CA LEU A 349 12.60 -13.67 20.76
C LEU A 349 11.90 -14.84 20.08
N ARG A 350 12.53 -15.42 19.06
CA ARG A 350 11.95 -16.51 18.27
C ARG A 350 11.60 -17.76 19.10
N PRO A 351 12.45 -18.27 20.00
CA PRO A 351 12.10 -19.38 20.86
C PRO A 351 11.21 -19.00 22.06
N ALA A 352 11.12 -17.71 22.41
CA ALA A 352 10.28 -17.24 23.51
C ALA A 352 8.80 -17.10 23.10
N PHE A 353 8.54 -16.65 21.87
CA PHE A 353 7.22 -16.27 21.39
C PHE A 353 6.82 -16.99 20.11
N GLY A 354 5.50 -17.21 19.95
CA GLY A 354 4.93 -17.74 18.73
C GLY A 354 4.98 -16.75 17.56
N GLU A 355 4.63 -17.26 16.40
CA GLU A 355 4.65 -16.52 15.13
C GLU A 355 3.33 -15.76 14.87
N GLN A 356 2.68 -15.28 15.90
CA GLN A 356 1.41 -14.55 15.78
C GLN A 356 1.45 -13.30 16.66
N LEU A 357 0.98 -12.19 16.09
CA LEU A 357 0.70 -10.96 16.83
C LEU A 357 -0.78 -10.65 16.69
N GLU A 358 -1.43 -10.39 17.80
CA GLU A 358 -2.81 -9.91 17.84
C GLU A 358 -2.85 -8.56 18.53
N MET A 359 -3.64 -7.63 18.02
CA MET A 359 -3.72 -6.27 18.55
C MET A 359 -5.17 -5.78 18.55
N THR A 360 -5.53 -4.99 19.56
CA THR A 360 -6.80 -4.26 19.62
C THR A 360 -6.55 -2.81 20.01
N GLY A 361 -7.41 -1.93 19.49
CA GLY A 361 -7.52 -0.54 19.92
C GLY A 361 -8.96 -0.24 20.27
N ALA A 362 -9.23 0.20 21.50
CA ALA A 362 -10.55 0.58 21.97
C ALA A 362 -10.58 2.05 22.38
N TRP A 363 -11.70 2.73 22.15
CA TRP A 363 -11.86 4.12 22.53
C TRP A 363 -13.21 4.38 23.19
N GLN A 364 -13.21 4.36 24.52
CA GLN A 364 -14.41 4.63 25.31
C GLN A 364 -14.93 6.06 25.07
N GLU A 365 -16.25 6.24 25.19
CA GLU A 365 -16.91 7.51 24.86
C GLU A 365 -16.35 8.71 25.61
N ASN A 366 -16.09 8.54 26.90
CA ASN A 366 -15.61 9.61 27.78
C ASN A 366 -14.08 9.58 27.98
N ALA A 367 -13.36 8.69 27.29
CA ALA A 367 -11.93 8.62 27.39
C ALA A 367 -11.27 9.64 26.46
N ARG A 368 -10.30 10.39 26.99
CA ARG A 368 -9.53 11.36 26.21
C ARG A 368 -8.60 10.69 25.22
N TRP A 369 -8.11 9.47 25.51
CA TRP A 369 -7.15 8.73 24.71
C TRP A 369 -7.64 7.29 24.49
N PRO A 370 -7.32 6.71 23.33
CA PRO A 370 -7.59 5.29 23.08
C PRO A 370 -6.69 4.40 23.93
N THR A 371 -7.15 3.19 24.21
CA THR A 371 -6.36 2.12 24.79
C THR A 371 -5.94 1.13 23.71
N PHE A 372 -4.71 0.66 23.79
CA PHE A 372 -4.16 -0.35 22.89
C PHE A 372 -3.70 -1.56 23.68
N LEU A 373 -3.91 -2.72 23.10
CA LEU A 373 -3.50 -4.00 23.66
C LEU A 373 -2.92 -4.87 22.54
N ALA A 374 -1.77 -5.46 22.79
CA ALA A 374 -1.15 -6.45 21.93
C ALA A 374 -0.94 -7.77 22.69
N ALA A 375 -1.04 -8.89 22.00
CA ALA A 375 -0.87 -10.22 22.56
C ALA A 375 0.05 -11.07 21.70
N LEU A 376 0.98 -11.76 22.35
CA LEU A 376 1.95 -12.69 21.77
C LEU A 376 1.82 -14.05 22.47
N PRO A 377 1.64 -15.17 21.75
CA PRO A 377 1.69 -16.48 22.34
C PRO A 377 3.07 -16.77 22.97
N VAL A 378 3.12 -17.25 24.20
CA VAL A 378 4.34 -17.66 24.88
C VAL A 378 4.64 -19.13 24.54
N ILE A 379 5.86 -19.41 24.10
CA ILE A 379 6.37 -20.78 23.87
C ILE A 379 7.24 -21.21 25.05
N ASP A 380 8.15 -20.32 25.50
CA ASP A 380 9.04 -20.55 26.63
C ASP A 380 8.85 -19.43 27.66
N LEU A 381 8.19 -19.78 28.76
CA LEU A 381 7.87 -18.85 29.85
C LEU A 381 9.14 -18.25 30.51
N GLY A 382 10.20 -19.05 30.66
CA GLY A 382 11.44 -18.57 31.26
C GLY A 382 12.12 -17.49 30.42
N ARG A 383 12.19 -17.70 29.12
CA ARG A 383 12.70 -16.70 28.17
C ARG A 383 11.79 -15.47 28.07
N ALA A 384 10.47 -15.67 27.99
CA ALA A 384 9.51 -14.56 27.95
C ALA A 384 9.63 -13.66 29.19
N ARG A 385 9.76 -14.23 30.39
CA ARG A 385 9.99 -13.48 31.63
C ARG A 385 11.32 -12.73 31.61
N LYS A 386 12.41 -13.37 31.19
CA LYS A 386 13.73 -12.72 31.04
C LYS A 386 13.66 -11.51 30.12
N ILE A 387 12.94 -11.63 28.99
CA ILE A 387 12.73 -10.53 28.04
C ILE A 387 11.91 -9.41 28.71
N ALA A 388 10.81 -9.74 29.37
CA ALA A 388 9.99 -8.75 30.07
C ALA A 388 10.77 -8.01 31.17
N GLU A 389 11.59 -8.72 31.95
CA GLU A 389 12.48 -8.14 32.97
C GLU A 389 13.52 -7.20 32.35
N ALA A 390 14.10 -7.58 31.22
CA ALA A 390 15.06 -6.71 30.52
C ALA A 390 14.39 -5.45 29.96
N VAL A 391 13.18 -5.57 29.38
CA VAL A 391 12.40 -4.41 28.93
C VAL A 391 12.07 -3.48 30.10
N THR A 392 11.59 -4.03 31.21
CA THR A 392 11.14 -3.27 32.37
C THR A 392 12.26 -2.76 33.27
N SER A 393 13.51 -3.18 33.02
CA SER A 393 14.68 -2.58 33.65
C SER A 393 15.04 -1.19 33.10
N VAL A 394 14.40 -0.76 31.99
CA VAL A 394 14.53 0.58 31.42
C VAL A 394 13.37 1.43 31.90
N GLU A 395 13.65 2.52 32.60
CA GLU A 395 12.61 3.49 32.97
C GLU A 395 11.97 4.13 31.74
N ILE A 396 10.65 4.33 31.78
CA ILE A 396 9.94 5.08 30.75
C ILE A 396 9.77 6.53 31.23
N ALA A 397 10.37 7.47 30.52
CA ALA A 397 10.34 8.90 30.88
C ALA A 397 10.72 9.17 32.34
N GLY A 398 11.69 8.46 32.89
CA GLY A 398 12.13 8.57 34.29
C GLY A 398 11.21 7.91 35.30
N THR A 399 10.25 7.10 34.86
CA THR A 399 9.32 6.37 35.74
C THR A 399 9.72 4.90 35.82
N PRO A 400 9.98 4.40 37.04
CA PRO A 400 10.28 2.99 37.25
C PRO A 400 9.03 2.11 37.07
N TRP A 401 9.26 0.85 36.71
CA TRP A 401 8.21 -0.15 36.61
C TRP A 401 7.90 -0.75 37.98
N THR A 402 6.63 -0.92 38.25
CA THR A 402 6.10 -1.63 39.41
C THR A 402 5.81 -3.08 39.00
N ARG A 403 6.29 -4.05 39.77
CA ARG A 403 6.02 -5.48 39.56
C ARG A 403 4.95 -5.97 40.52
N THR A 404 3.95 -6.66 39.99
CA THR A 404 2.92 -7.36 40.77
C THR A 404 2.71 -8.76 40.21
N GLU A 405 2.22 -9.67 41.05
CA GLU A 405 1.84 -11.02 40.61
C GLU A 405 0.34 -11.23 40.85
N ARG A 406 -0.36 -11.68 39.81
CA ARG A 406 -1.80 -11.91 39.86
C ARG A 406 -2.20 -13.05 38.92
N ASN A 407 -3.02 -13.97 39.45
CA ASN A 407 -3.54 -15.13 38.67
C ASN A 407 -2.47 -15.95 37.94
N GLY A 408 -1.29 -16.13 38.53
CA GLY A 408 -0.19 -16.88 37.93
C GLY A 408 0.59 -16.10 36.85
N ALA A 409 0.23 -14.84 36.58
CA ALA A 409 0.96 -13.97 35.66
C ALA A 409 1.78 -12.93 36.43
N THR A 410 2.95 -12.58 35.88
CA THR A 410 3.76 -11.45 36.34
C THR A 410 3.37 -10.21 35.53
N ILE A 411 2.97 -9.14 36.23
CA ILE A 411 2.53 -7.87 35.64
C ILE A 411 3.53 -6.78 36.01
N TYR A 412 3.99 -6.05 35.02
CA TYR A 412 4.80 -4.85 35.15
C TYR A 412 4.01 -3.66 34.66
N SER A 413 3.94 -2.57 35.43
CA SER A 413 3.24 -1.34 35.05
C SER A 413 4.04 -0.09 35.37
N ALA A 414 3.97 0.92 34.51
CA ALA A 414 4.56 2.23 34.70
C ALA A 414 3.60 3.31 34.22
N GLN A 415 3.53 4.46 34.91
CA GLN A 415 2.69 5.61 34.57
C GLN A 415 3.56 6.82 34.22
N PRO A 416 4.15 6.86 33.01
CA PRO A 416 5.18 7.84 32.66
C PRO A 416 4.68 9.29 32.59
N PHE A 417 3.35 9.50 32.51
CA PHE A 417 2.75 10.84 32.39
C PHE A 417 1.92 11.25 33.62
N GLY A 418 2.00 10.46 34.71
CA GLY A 418 1.21 10.70 35.92
C GLY A 418 -0.31 10.74 35.68
N ASP A 419 -1.05 11.40 36.58
CA ASP A 419 -2.51 11.47 36.51
C ASP A 419 -3.05 12.35 35.35
N ALA A 420 -2.18 13.21 34.75
CA ALA A 420 -2.59 14.13 33.69
C ALA A 420 -2.94 13.38 32.38
N VAL A 421 -2.25 12.28 32.09
CA VAL A 421 -2.53 11.39 30.98
C VAL A 421 -2.60 9.98 31.55
N LYS A 422 -3.81 9.45 31.70
CA LYS A 422 -4.06 8.09 32.21
C LYS A 422 -3.59 7.02 31.21
N LEU A 423 -2.30 7.03 30.91
CA LEU A 423 -1.60 6.04 30.11
C LEU A 423 -0.68 5.25 31.03
N SER A 424 -0.94 3.96 31.19
CA SER A 424 -0.07 3.05 31.94
C SER A 424 0.53 2.01 30.99
N ALA A 425 1.82 2.17 30.69
CA ALA A 425 2.53 1.11 29.98
C ALA A 425 2.52 -0.15 30.84
N THR A 426 1.95 -1.22 30.32
CA THR A 426 1.76 -2.46 31.09
C THR A 426 2.21 -3.65 30.26
N ILE A 427 3.01 -4.52 30.89
CA ILE A 427 3.45 -5.81 30.34
C ILE A 427 3.00 -6.90 31.30
N ALA A 428 2.29 -7.91 30.80
CA ALA A 428 1.92 -9.07 31.59
C ALA A 428 2.38 -10.35 30.90
N VAL A 429 3.00 -11.25 31.66
CA VAL A 429 3.51 -12.54 31.15
C VAL A 429 2.86 -13.68 31.91
N SER A 430 2.09 -14.51 31.19
CA SER A 430 1.51 -15.76 31.68
C SER A 430 2.18 -16.96 30.99
N ASP A 431 1.80 -18.16 31.36
CA ASP A 431 2.25 -19.41 30.73
C ASP A 431 1.82 -19.56 29.26
N LYS A 432 0.78 -18.84 28.83
CA LYS A 432 0.22 -18.93 27.47
C LYS A 432 0.46 -17.71 26.62
N MET A 433 0.41 -16.52 27.22
CA MET A 433 0.40 -15.26 26.50
C MET A 433 1.25 -14.22 27.20
N MET A 434 1.89 -13.36 26.40
CA MET A 434 2.39 -12.07 26.85
C MET A 434 1.48 -10.97 26.29
N PHE A 435 1.04 -10.08 27.17
CA PHE A 435 0.25 -8.92 26.81
C PHE A 435 1.07 -7.65 26.99
N LEU A 436 0.90 -6.71 26.06
CA LEU A 436 1.45 -5.36 26.15
C LEU A 436 0.30 -4.38 25.96
N GLY A 437 0.11 -3.47 26.90
CA GLY A 437 -1.02 -2.54 26.86
C GLY A 437 -0.66 -1.14 27.30
N SER A 438 -1.49 -0.19 26.89
CA SER A 438 -1.45 1.21 27.33
C SER A 438 -2.39 1.51 28.51
N ASP A 439 -3.02 0.45 29.05
CA ASP A 439 -3.92 0.50 30.19
C ASP A 439 -3.85 -0.80 30.99
N THR A 440 -3.60 -0.70 32.30
CA THR A 440 -3.46 -1.86 33.18
C THR A 440 -4.75 -2.66 33.31
N GLY A 441 -5.90 -1.98 33.35
CA GLY A 441 -7.20 -2.64 33.45
C GLY A 441 -7.53 -3.47 32.21
N ALA A 442 -7.18 -2.97 31.01
CA ALA A 442 -7.35 -3.72 29.75
C ALA A 442 -6.48 -4.98 29.72
N VAL A 443 -5.22 -4.89 30.20
CA VAL A 443 -4.32 -6.05 30.30
C VAL A 443 -4.85 -7.07 31.32
N GLU A 444 -5.31 -6.63 32.50
CA GLU A 444 -5.90 -7.51 33.52
C GLU A 444 -7.18 -8.21 33.02
N ALA A 445 -8.02 -7.49 32.27
CA ALA A 445 -9.22 -8.07 31.65
C ALA A 445 -8.86 -9.14 30.61
N ALA A 446 -7.84 -8.89 29.80
CA ALA A 446 -7.36 -9.89 28.82
C ALA A 446 -6.74 -11.12 29.51
N LEU A 447 -6.01 -10.95 30.62
CA LEU A 447 -5.48 -12.05 31.42
C LEU A 447 -6.58 -12.90 32.08
N ALA A 448 -7.67 -12.27 32.53
CA ALA A 448 -8.82 -12.97 33.12
C ALA A 448 -9.54 -13.84 32.07
N GLY A 449 -9.35 -13.53 30.78
CA GLY A 449 -10.00 -14.21 29.68
C GLY A 449 -11.44 -13.74 29.45
N PRO A 450 -12.09 -14.27 28.41
CA PRO A 450 -13.45 -13.89 28.07
C PRO A 450 -14.45 -14.38 29.13
N THR A 451 -15.38 -13.52 29.52
CA THR A 451 -16.51 -13.87 30.39
C THR A 451 -17.64 -14.59 29.63
N GLU A 452 -17.68 -14.41 28.31
CA GLU A 452 -18.62 -15.05 27.38
C GLU A 452 -17.83 -15.71 26.22
N PRO A 453 -18.40 -16.74 25.57
CA PRO A 453 -17.72 -17.45 24.47
C PRO A 453 -17.37 -16.56 23.28
N THR A 454 -18.11 -15.46 23.06
CA THR A 454 -17.98 -14.57 21.93
C THR A 454 -17.87 -13.13 22.43
N GLY A 455 -16.87 -12.38 21.97
CA GLY A 455 -16.65 -10.99 22.35
C GLY A 455 -17.75 -10.04 21.83
N GLU A 456 -17.88 -8.88 22.46
CA GLU A 456 -18.87 -7.86 22.07
C GLU A 456 -18.63 -7.36 20.64
N LEU A 457 -17.36 -7.16 20.24
CA LEU A 457 -17.00 -6.77 18.88
C LEU A 457 -17.47 -7.83 17.88
N GLU A 458 -17.20 -9.10 18.14
CA GLU A 458 -17.57 -10.20 17.25
C GLU A 458 -19.10 -10.35 17.08
N ARG A 459 -19.88 -9.96 18.11
CA ARG A 459 -21.35 -9.92 18.04
C ARG A 459 -21.88 -8.67 17.32
N SER A 460 -21.06 -7.63 17.14
CA SER A 460 -21.45 -6.41 16.44
C SER A 460 -21.87 -6.71 15.00
N ALA A 461 -23.02 -6.20 14.58
CA ALA A 461 -23.46 -6.31 13.19
C ALA A 461 -22.44 -5.64 12.23
N ILE A 462 -21.91 -4.47 12.61
CA ILE A 462 -20.94 -3.70 11.81
C ILE A 462 -19.68 -4.54 11.54
N PHE A 463 -19.15 -5.20 12.57
CA PHE A 463 -17.96 -6.07 12.43
C PHE A 463 -18.27 -7.28 11.56
N ARG A 464 -19.39 -7.97 11.79
CA ARG A 464 -19.78 -9.16 11.03
C ARG A 464 -20.00 -8.85 9.56
N ASP A 465 -20.75 -7.78 9.28
CA ASP A 465 -21.03 -7.35 7.90
C ASP A 465 -19.73 -6.96 7.17
N ALA A 466 -18.81 -6.29 7.86
CA ALA A 466 -17.49 -5.98 7.30
C ALA A 466 -16.67 -7.27 7.04
N ALA A 467 -16.61 -8.18 8.00
CA ALA A 467 -15.84 -9.41 7.89
C ALA A 467 -16.33 -10.32 6.74
N THR A 468 -17.62 -10.26 6.37
CA THR A 468 -18.15 -11.03 5.22
C THR A 468 -17.74 -10.47 3.86
N GLN A 469 -17.20 -9.25 3.80
CA GLN A 469 -16.79 -8.62 2.55
C GLN A 469 -15.44 -9.13 2.01
N VAL A 470 -14.68 -9.84 2.82
CA VAL A 470 -13.41 -10.46 2.45
C VAL A 470 -13.42 -11.93 2.74
N SER A 471 -12.62 -12.70 2.02
CA SER A 471 -12.47 -14.13 2.26
C SER A 471 -11.81 -14.40 3.62
N ALA A 472 -12.02 -15.61 4.17
CA ALA A 472 -11.38 -15.98 5.43
C ALA A 472 -9.86 -15.98 5.28
N GLY A 473 -9.16 -15.20 6.12
CA GLY A 473 -7.70 -15.13 6.14
C GLY A 473 -7.08 -16.16 7.08
N ASP A 474 -6.00 -16.81 6.63
CA ASP A 474 -5.16 -17.71 7.45
C ASP A 474 -3.82 -17.08 7.85
N SER A 475 -3.46 -15.97 7.23
CA SER A 475 -2.19 -15.27 7.42
C SER A 475 -2.33 -13.92 8.11
N ALA A 476 -3.39 -13.18 7.79
CA ALA A 476 -3.76 -11.96 8.51
C ALA A 476 -5.24 -11.65 8.39
N PHE A 477 -5.76 -10.91 9.38
CA PHE A 477 -7.06 -10.25 9.32
C PHE A 477 -6.98 -8.93 10.07
N ASN A 478 -7.45 -7.84 9.45
CA ASN A 478 -7.47 -6.50 10.05
C ASN A 478 -8.85 -5.88 9.88
N TYR A 479 -9.28 -5.15 10.90
CA TYR A 479 -10.52 -4.40 10.94
C TYR A 479 -10.28 -3.03 11.54
N VAL A 480 -10.83 -1.99 10.91
CA VAL A 480 -10.81 -0.62 11.43
C VAL A 480 -12.22 -0.04 11.30
N ASP A 481 -12.87 0.26 12.40
CA ASP A 481 -14.08 1.08 12.38
C ASP A 481 -13.67 2.56 12.21
N THR A 482 -13.65 2.99 10.95
CA THR A 482 -13.20 4.34 10.60
C THR A 482 -14.16 5.41 11.10
N ARG A 483 -15.46 5.09 11.22
CA ARG A 483 -16.46 6.00 11.75
C ARG A 483 -16.25 6.24 13.23
N LEU A 484 -16.17 5.16 14.03
CA LEU A 484 -15.91 5.24 15.47
C LEU A 484 -14.59 5.95 15.75
N LEU A 485 -13.51 5.57 15.02
CA LEU A 485 -12.20 6.21 15.14
C LEU A 485 -12.28 7.71 14.85
N PHE A 486 -12.93 8.10 13.75
CA PHE A 486 -13.05 9.50 13.35
C PHE A 486 -13.86 10.32 14.36
N GLU A 487 -15.02 9.83 14.79
CA GLU A 487 -15.88 10.52 15.77
C GLU A 487 -15.15 10.75 17.09
N ARG A 488 -14.45 9.74 17.63
CA ARG A 488 -13.67 9.83 18.86
C ARG A 488 -12.45 10.73 18.71
N ALA A 489 -11.69 10.58 17.62
CA ALA A 489 -10.54 11.42 17.33
C ALA A 489 -10.95 12.90 17.17
N ASN A 490 -12.02 13.18 16.44
CA ASN A 490 -12.52 14.53 16.27
C ASN A 490 -12.95 15.16 17.62
N ALA A 491 -13.67 14.41 18.46
CA ALA A 491 -14.07 14.87 19.77
C ALA A 491 -12.87 15.17 20.70
N ALA A 492 -11.82 14.35 20.65
CA ALA A 492 -10.64 14.52 21.49
C ALA A 492 -9.69 15.62 20.97
N ILE A 493 -9.47 15.70 19.63
CA ILE A 493 -8.44 16.56 19.02
C ILE A 493 -8.96 17.97 18.73
N ARG A 494 -10.24 18.12 18.36
CA ARG A 494 -10.80 19.44 17.98
C ARG A 494 -10.63 20.52 19.04
N PRO A 495 -10.91 20.28 20.35
CA PRO A 495 -10.66 21.27 21.39
C PRO A 495 -9.17 21.64 21.52
N LEU A 496 -8.27 20.65 21.33
CA LEU A 496 -6.82 20.86 21.40
C LEU A 496 -6.32 21.71 20.23
N LEU A 497 -6.86 21.49 19.03
CA LEU A 497 -6.51 22.30 17.84
C LEU A 497 -6.96 23.77 18.03
N ILE A 498 -8.16 23.98 18.55
CA ILE A 498 -8.69 25.34 18.83
C ILE A 498 -7.82 26.06 19.87
N MET A 499 -7.49 25.39 20.99
CA MET A 499 -6.59 25.94 22.01
C MET A 499 -5.18 26.16 21.46
N GLY A 500 -4.65 25.20 20.70
CA GLY A 500 -3.33 25.30 20.10
C GLY A 500 -3.22 26.47 19.13
N ALA A 501 -4.24 26.78 18.35
CA ALA A 501 -4.27 27.94 17.46
C ALA A 501 -4.30 29.27 18.21
N ALA A 502 -4.91 29.32 19.40
CA ALA A 502 -4.87 30.52 20.24
C ALA A 502 -3.47 30.80 20.79
N VAL A 503 -2.70 29.74 21.07
CA VAL A 503 -1.30 29.85 21.56
C VAL A 503 -0.29 30.01 20.42
N TYR A 504 -0.53 29.33 19.28
CA TYR A 504 0.31 29.34 18.10
C TYR A 504 -0.46 29.82 16.85
N PRO A 505 -0.52 31.14 16.60
CA PRO A 505 -1.25 31.70 15.45
C PRO A 505 -0.74 31.21 14.09
N ALA A 506 0.49 30.67 14.02
CA ALA A 506 1.03 30.06 12.81
C ALA A 506 0.22 28.85 12.33
N LEU A 507 -0.39 28.07 13.24
CA LEU A 507 -1.29 26.95 12.89
C LEU A 507 -2.51 27.43 12.08
N GLY A 508 -3.04 28.63 12.37
CA GLY A 508 -4.15 29.22 11.63
C GLY A 508 -3.80 29.80 10.28
N LYS A 509 -2.49 29.96 9.95
CA LYS A 509 -2.08 30.47 8.63
C LYS A 509 -2.31 29.44 7.53
N ASP A 510 -2.08 28.17 7.85
CA ASP A 510 -2.09 27.08 6.89
C ASP A 510 -3.43 26.37 6.80
N VAL A 511 -4.16 26.31 7.90
CA VAL A 511 -5.46 25.63 8.01
C VAL A 511 -6.46 26.56 8.69
N ASP A 512 -7.62 26.75 8.09
CA ASP A 512 -8.70 27.54 8.69
C ASP A 512 -9.44 26.68 9.72
N LEU A 513 -8.99 26.77 10.98
CA LEU A 513 -9.56 26.00 12.09
C LEU A 513 -11.00 26.39 12.41
N GLY A 514 -11.44 27.61 12.05
CA GLY A 514 -12.82 28.04 12.17
C GLY A 514 -13.77 27.35 11.19
N LYS A 515 -13.22 26.76 10.12
CA LYS A 515 -13.96 26.04 9.06
C LYS A 515 -13.82 24.52 9.16
N LEU A 516 -13.35 23.99 10.30
CA LEU A 516 -13.31 22.54 10.51
C LEU A 516 -14.69 21.92 10.26
N PRO A 517 -14.80 20.92 9.37
CA PRO A 517 -16.07 20.28 9.08
C PRO A 517 -16.73 19.72 10.35
N PRO A 518 -18.07 19.78 10.47
CA PRO A 518 -18.77 19.04 11.51
C PRO A 518 -18.52 17.54 11.33
N SER A 519 -18.45 16.79 12.44
CA SER A 519 -18.12 15.36 12.39
C SER A 519 -19.10 14.57 11.52
N GLU A 520 -20.38 14.90 11.58
CA GLU A 520 -21.44 14.22 10.84
C GLU A 520 -21.28 14.34 9.32
N ALA A 521 -20.71 15.46 8.82
CA ALA A 521 -20.47 15.65 7.39
C ALA A 521 -19.50 14.62 6.81
N ILE A 522 -18.56 14.16 7.62
CA ILE A 522 -17.58 13.13 7.21
C ILE A 522 -18.05 11.73 7.65
N ALA A 523 -18.50 11.59 8.91
CA ALA A 523 -18.82 10.30 9.51
C ALA A 523 -19.90 9.51 8.75
N LYS A 524 -20.88 10.20 8.13
CA LYS A 524 -21.94 9.56 7.33
C LYS A 524 -21.43 8.81 6.10
N HIS A 525 -20.22 9.12 5.61
CA HIS A 525 -19.58 8.46 4.47
C HIS A 525 -18.50 7.45 4.90
N LEU A 526 -18.27 7.30 6.20
CA LEU A 526 -17.29 6.37 6.71
C LEU A 526 -17.93 5.00 6.97
N SER A 527 -17.27 3.97 6.52
CA SER A 527 -17.60 2.57 6.77
C SER A 527 -16.34 1.82 7.20
N PRO A 528 -16.45 0.66 7.86
CA PRO A 528 -15.26 -0.08 8.26
C PRO A 528 -14.34 -0.40 7.09
N ILE A 529 -13.04 -0.40 7.36
CA ILE A 529 -12.03 -0.99 6.50
C ILE A 529 -11.76 -2.40 7.02
N VAL A 530 -11.83 -3.38 6.15
CA VAL A 530 -11.48 -4.76 6.45
C VAL A 530 -10.46 -5.26 5.46
N MET A 531 -9.50 -6.06 5.95
CA MET A 531 -8.48 -6.70 5.13
C MET A 531 -8.28 -8.13 5.62
N SER A 532 -8.15 -9.06 4.69
CA SER A 532 -7.72 -10.42 4.96
C SER A 532 -6.56 -10.82 4.06
N GLN A 533 -5.70 -11.70 4.56
CA GLN A 533 -4.63 -12.29 3.79
C GLN A 533 -4.63 -13.79 3.99
N ARG A 534 -4.51 -14.52 2.89
CA ARG A 534 -4.39 -15.98 2.87
C ARG A 534 -3.26 -16.41 1.94
N TYR A 535 -2.71 -17.56 2.20
CA TYR A 535 -1.72 -18.17 1.32
C TYR A 535 -2.37 -19.22 0.42
N GLU A 536 -2.28 -19.05 -0.88
CA GLU A 536 -2.84 -19.96 -1.87
C GLU A 536 -1.72 -20.47 -2.78
N ASN A 537 -1.48 -21.79 -2.75
CA ASN A 537 -0.55 -22.54 -3.59
C ASN A 537 0.87 -21.96 -3.70
N ASP A 538 1.04 -20.80 -4.33
CA ASP A 538 2.30 -20.20 -4.77
C ASP A 538 2.49 -18.76 -4.27
N GLY A 539 1.50 -18.20 -3.56
CA GLY A 539 1.60 -16.82 -3.10
C GLY A 539 0.55 -16.39 -2.09
N TYR A 540 0.66 -15.13 -1.67
CA TYR A 540 -0.29 -14.49 -0.77
C TYR A 540 -1.34 -13.72 -1.56
N VAL A 541 -2.60 -14.00 -1.27
CA VAL A 541 -3.75 -13.20 -1.73
C VAL A 541 -4.19 -12.31 -0.58
N THR A 542 -4.23 -11.00 -0.82
CA THR A 542 -4.74 -10.01 0.13
C THR A 542 -5.97 -9.35 -0.46
N GLU A 543 -7.06 -9.32 0.29
CA GLU A 543 -8.29 -8.61 -0.06
C GLU A 543 -8.52 -7.49 0.95
N SER A 544 -8.82 -6.28 0.46
CA SER A 544 -9.15 -5.12 1.31
C SER A 544 -10.37 -4.40 0.77
N VAL A 545 -11.30 -4.03 1.67
CA VAL A 545 -12.54 -3.32 1.34
C VAL A 545 -12.79 -2.23 2.36
N GLY A 546 -13.15 -1.04 1.89
CA GLY A 546 -13.49 0.11 2.74
C GLY A 546 -13.67 1.41 1.97
N PRO A 547 -13.87 2.55 2.64
CA PRO A 547 -13.87 3.87 2.01
C PRO A 547 -12.56 4.16 1.28
N VAL A 548 -11.46 3.65 1.84
CA VAL A 548 -10.12 3.49 1.25
C VAL A 548 -9.65 2.08 1.56
N THR A 549 -8.63 1.60 0.87
CA THR A 549 -8.08 0.29 1.21
C THR A 549 -7.21 0.37 2.46
N PHE A 550 -6.92 -0.78 3.07
CA PHE A 550 -6.11 -0.82 4.30
C PHE A 550 -4.69 -0.28 4.06
N ARG A 551 -4.15 -0.47 2.85
CA ARG A 551 -2.84 0.05 2.44
C ARG A 551 -2.83 1.57 2.40
N GLU A 552 -3.78 2.19 1.70
CA GLU A 552 -3.89 3.65 1.62
C GLU A 552 -4.15 4.27 3.00
N ALA A 553 -5.00 3.65 3.83
CA ALA A 553 -5.24 4.09 5.19
C ALA A 553 -3.94 4.08 6.02
N THR A 554 -3.15 3.02 5.91
CA THR A 554 -1.87 2.90 6.63
C THR A 554 -0.86 3.96 6.17
N ILE A 555 -0.74 4.17 4.84
CA ILE A 555 0.12 5.21 4.27
C ILE A 555 -0.36 6.60 4.72
N GLY A 556 -1.68 6.85 4.66
CA GLY A 556 -2.27 8.12 5.09
C GLY A 556 -2.00 8.42 6.58
N ILE A 557 -2.19 7.45 7.46
CA ILE A 557 -1.87 7.58 8.89
C ILE A 557 -0.38 7.84 9.09
N ALA A 558 0.49 7.08 8.42
CA ALA A 558 1.95 7.27 8.51
C ALA A 558 2.38 8.66 8.01
N ALA A 559 1.78 9.16 6.93
CA ALA A 559 2.05 10.49 6.39
C ALA A 559 1.58 11.60 7.35
N VAL A 560 0.40 11.47 7.96
CA VAL A 560 -0.13 12.42 8.94
C VAL A 560 0.75 12.42 10.20
N VAL A 561 1.07 11.26 10.75
CA VAL A 561 1.91 11.13 11.95
C VAL A 561 3.32 11.62 11.66
N GLY A 562 3.93 11.20 10.55
CA GLY A 562 5.28 11.62 10.15
C GLY A 562 5.36 13.12 9.83
N GLY A 563 4.39 13.65 9.08
CA GLY A 563 4.27 15.07 8.77
C GLY A 563 4.05 15.93 10.03
N SER A 564 3.19 15.47 10.94
CA SER A 564 2.97 16.13 12.23
C SER A 564 4.24 16.16 13.07
N LEU A 565 4.96 15.04 13.18
CA LEU A 565 6.23 14.97 13.91
C LEU A 565 7.29 15.89 13.32
N LEU A 566 7.38 16.00 11.98
CA LEU A 566 8.30 16.93 11.32
C LEU A 566 7.91 18.39 11.55
N TYR A 567 6.62 18.70 11.44
CA TYR A 567 6.09 20.06 11.67
C TYR A 567 6.23 20.49 13.14
N PHE A 568 5.91 19.62 14.09
CA PHE A 568 6.03 19.90 15.51
C PHE A 568 7.48 19.81 16.03
N ARG A 569 8.39 19.14 15.31
CA ARG A 569 9.79 19.01 15.72
C ARG A 569 10.46 20.37 15.94
N GLU A 570 10.24 21.33 15.06
CA GLU A 570 10.78 22.69 15.22
C GLU A 570 10.06 23.43 16.37
N GLY A 571 8.74 23.29 16.48
CA GLY A 571 7.99 23.86 17.59
C GLY A 571 8.39 23.26 18.94
N LEU A 572 8.56 21.96 19.04
CA LEU A 572 8.98 21.25 20.25
C LEU A 572 10.42 21.54 20.65
N LYS A 573 11.32 21.76 19.67
CA LYS A 573 12.68 22.27 19.93
C LYS A 573 12.65 23.67 20.52
N ASN A 574 11.81 24.55 19.97
CA ASN A 574 11.69 25.93 20.42
C ASN A 574 11.03 26.06 21.80
N CYS A 575 10.24 25.06 22.23
CA CYS A 575 9.61 24.98 23.54
C CYS A 575 10.46 24.25 24.61
N GLY A 576 11.66 23.76 24.25
CA GLY A 576 12.51 23.00 25.18
C GLY A 576 12.00 21.59 25.54
N LEU A 577 10.89 21.14 24.93
CA LEU A 577 10.29 19.82 25.17
C LEU A 577 11.02 18.69 24.46
N LEU A 578 11.82 19.00 23.42
CA LEU A 578 12.85 18.13 22.86
C LEU A 578 14.20 18.72 23.24
N GLN A 579 14.61 18.61 24.48
CA GLN A 579 16.04 18.72 24.79
C GLN A 579 16.75 17.63 23.99
N ALA A 580 17.77 18.05 23.25
CA ALA A 580 18.61 17.12 22.50
C ALA A 580 19.05 16.01 23.46
N VAL A 581 18.63 14.77 23.19
CA VAL A 581 19.26 13.61 23.82
C VAL A 581 20.76 13.83 23.63
N PRO A 582 21.56 13.94 24.70
CA PRO A 582 22.97 14.24 24.57
C PRO A 582 23.54 13.22 23.58
N ALA A 583 24.17 13.72 22.51
CA ALA A 583 24.86 12.85 21.56
C ALA A 583 25.83 12.01 22.41
N ILE A 584 25.57 10.70 22.49
CA ILE A 584 26.50 9.77 23.11
C ILE A 584 27.81 10.03 22.37
N ALA A 585 28.79 10.61 23.09
CA ALA A 585 30.09 10.91 22.55
C ALA A 585 30.59 9.66 21.82
N SER A 586 30.78 9.77 20.52
CA SER A 586 31.42 8.72 19.74
C SER A 586 32.72 8.37 20.48
N PRO A 587 33.00 7.08 20.77
CA PRO A 587 34.24 6.72 21.40
C PRO A 587 35.35 7.31 20.55
N THR A 588 36.13 8.18 21.14
CA THR A 588 37.31 8.79 20.51
C THR A 588 38.16 7.64 20.00
N PRO A 589 38.52 7.61 18.70
CA PRO A 589 39.39 6.58 18.20
C PRO A 589 40.69 6.61 19.03
N THR A 590 40.93 5.58 19.81
CA THR A 590 42.19 5.38 20.51
C THR A 590 43.25 5.28 19.45
N THR A 591 44.08 6.31 19.37
CA THR A 591 45.30 6.31 18.54
C THR A 591 46.13 5.09 18.93
N PRO A 592 46.47 4.21 17.98
CA PRO A 592 47.31 3.07 18.31
C PRO A 592 48.65 3.59 18.88
N SER A 593 48.99 3.09 20.07
CA SER A 593 50.28 3.36 20.71
C SER A 593 51.40 2.98 19.74
N PRO A 594 52.43 3.83 19.55
CA PRO A 594 53.50 3.51 18.62
C PRO A 594 54.22 2.24 19.13
N SER A 595 54.36 1.25 18.23
CA SER A 595 55.13 0.06 18.45
C SER A 595 56.54 0.41 18.88
N PRO A 596 57.14 -0.25 19.89
CA PRO A 596 58.51 0.01 20.29
C PRO A 596 59.45 -0.38 19.15
N THR A 597 60.32 0.55 18.80
CA THR A 597 61.40 0.42 17.81
C THR A 597 62.32 -0.75 18.27
N PRO A 598 62.66 -1.73 17.43
CA PRO A 598 63.63 -2.75 17.79
C PRO A 598 65.00 -2.09 17.95
N SER A 599 65.62 -2.33 19.10
CA SER A 599 66.97 -1.95 19.43
C SER A 599 67.98 -2.69 18.53
N PRO A 600 69.00 -2.05 17.99
CA PRO A 600 70.02 -2.74 17.20
C PRO A 600 71.00 -3.46 18.10
N PHE A 601 71.04 -4.79 18.01
CA PHE A 601 72.18 -5.64 18.26
C PHE A 601 72.13 -6.83 17.29
#